data_c1671f9d02dfa765c8402c34af4d3272
#
_entry.id   c1671f9d02dfa765c8402c34af4d3272
#
_cell.length_a   1.000
_cell.length_b   1.000
_cell.length_c   1.000
_cell.angle_alpha   90.00
_cell.angle_beta   90.00
_cell.angle_gamma   90.00
#
_symmetry.space_group_name_H-M   'P 1'
#
loop_
_entity.id
_entity.type
_entity.pdbx_description
1 polymer ?
#
loop_
_entity_poly.entity_id
_entity_poly.type
_entity_poly.pdbx_seq_one_letter_code
_entity_poly.pdbx_strand_id
1 'polypeptide(L)'
;HLKNAKPEVNDNIRIDGKLYGVYRGRALGRNGLTFRKDWADNLGLEAPETIEDVYNMLHAFTYDDPDGNGQDDTYGLALSKSTAPIDIIQTWFGAPNGWGEKDGKLVPEHQTEEYLEALNWMRKLCEEGLIKKDFPTRDIATKSDDLKTQKAGMMVDALDDGRRVQDYF
;
A
#
# COMPACT_ATOMS: atom_id res chain seq x y z
N HIS A 1 -20.58 -20.90 3.76
CA HIS A 1 -19.19 -20.76 3.27
C HIS A 1 -18.64 -22.04 2.64
N LEU A 2 -18.81 -23.23 3.26
CA LEU A 2 -18.32 -24.51 2.70
C LEU A 2 -18.96 -24.89 1.37
N LYS A 3 -20.22 -24.49 1.12
CA LYS A 3 -20.92 -24.74 -0.16
C LYS A 3 -20.33 -23.94 -1.35
N ASN A 4 -19.65 -22.83 -1.08
CA ASN A 4 -19.06 -21.96 -2.10
C ASN A 4 -17.57 -22.22 -2.33
N ALA A 5 -16.94 -23.06 -1.50
CA ALA A 5 -15.57 -23.47 -1.70
C ALA A 5 -15.50 -24.58 -2.76
N LYS A 6 -14.51 -24.51 -3.64
CA LYS A 6 -14.26 -25.58 -4.62
C LYS A 6 -13.99 -26.89 -3.87
N PRO A 7 -14.63 -28.02 -4.24
CA PRO A 7 -14.45 -29.30 -3.56
C PRO A 7 -12.97 -29.68 -3.39
N GLU A 8 -12.17 -29.47 -4.44
CA GLU A 8 -10.74 -29.79 -4.48
C GLU A 8 -9.94 -29.09 -3.36
N VAL A 9 -10.31 -27.84 -3.03
CA VAL A 9 -9.65 -27.08 -1.95
C VAL A 9 -9.99 -27.69 -0.59
N ASN A 10 -11.25 -28.07 -0.37
CA ASN A 10 -11.65 -28.72 0.86
C ASN A 10 -11.00 -30.11 1.01
N ASP A 11 -10.81 -30.84 -0.09
CA ASP A 11 -10.15 -32.15 -0.07
C ASP A 11 -8.67 -32.04 0.27
N ASN A 12 -7.97 -31.00 -0.18
CA ASN A 12 -6.56 -30.75 0.14
C ASN A 12 -6.29 -30.42 1.62
N ILE A 13 -7.32 -29.98 2.37
CA ILE A 13 -7.19 -29.67 3.81
C ILE A 13 -7.79 -30.75 4.70
N ARG A 14 -8.16 -31.92 4.12
CA ARG A 14 -8.59 -33.10 4.89
C ARG A 14 -7.38 -33.91 5.36
N ILE A 15 -7.45 -34.40 6.58
CA ILE A 15 -6.53 -35.37 7.14
C ILE A 15 -7.35 -36.62 7.46
N ASP A 16 -6.96 -37.76 6.91
CA ASP A 16 -7.69 -39.05 7.06
C ASP A 16 -9.21 -38.93 6.78
N GLY A 17 -9.55 -38.16 5.72
CA GLY A 17 -10.93 -37.92 5.28
C GLY A 17 -11.72 -36.94 6.15
N LYS A 18 -11.17 -36.43 7.24
CA LYS A 18 -11.83 -35.47 8.14
C LYS A 18 -11.36 -34.03 7.87
N LEU A 19 -12.30 -33.08 7.90
CA LEU A 19 -12.03 -31.66 7.70
C LEU A 19 -11.73 -31.01 9.05
N TYR A 20 -10.49 -30.54 9.25
CA TYR A 20 -10.04 -29.87 10.48
C TYR A 20 -9.92 -28.35 10.37
N GLY A 21 -10.07 -27.80 9.17
CA GLY A 21 -9.97 -26.37 8.91
C GLY A 21 -11.03 -25.88 7.93
N VAL A 22 -11.25 -24.58 7.90
CA VAL A 22 -12.11 -23.93 6.93
C VAL A 22 -11.25 -23.14 5.96
N TYR A 23 -11.46 -23.37 4.66
CA TYR A 23 -10.77 -22.63 3.61
C TYR A 23 -11.05 -21.12 3.70
N ARG A 24 -9.98 -20.34 3.67
CA ARG A 24 -10.02 -18.90 3.51
C ARG A 24 -9.33 -18.50 2.21
N GLY A 25 -10.12 -18.22 1.18
CA GLY A 25 -9.59 -17.69 -0.08
C GLY A 25 -9.13 -16.24 0.06
N ARG A 26 -8.05 -15.91 -0.66
CA ARG A 26 -7.62 -14.53 -0.89
C ARG A 26 -7.50 -14.29 -2.38
N ALA A 27 -7.82 -13.09 -2.84
CA ALA A 27 -7.57 -12.69 -4.22
C ALA A 27 -6.06 -12.70 -4.50
N LEU A 28 -5.66 -13.09 -5.72
CA LEU A 28 -4.25 -13.10 -6.14
C LEU A 28 -3.69 -11.68 -6.25
N GLY A 29 -4.42 -10.75 -6.88
CA GLY A 29 -4.07 -9.33 -6.95
C GLY A 29 -4.83 -8.56 -5.88
N ARG A 30 -4.25 -8.44 -4.67
CA ARG A 30 -4.94 -7.78 -3.55
C ARG A 30 -4.31 -6.48 -3.09
N ASN A 31 -3.05 -6.26 -3.38
CA ASN A 31 -2.32 -5.08 -2.93
C ASN A 31 -2.36 -3.98 -3.98
N GLY A 32 -2.37 -2.74 -3.55
CA GLY A 32 -2.39 -1.59 -4.42
C GLY A 32 -2.27 -0.27 -3.69
N LEU A 33 -2.29 0.80 -4.47
CA LEU A 33 -2.36 2.17 -4.00
C LEU A 33 -3.83 2.58 -3.84
N THR A 34 -4.16 3.14 -2.70
CA THR A 34 -5.46 3.78 -2.44
C THR A 34 -5.20 5.26 -2.20
N PHE A 35 -5.97 6.15 -2.85
CA PHE A 35 -5.87 7.60 -2.67
C PHE A 35 -7.24 8.25 -2.50
N ARG A 36 -7.27 9.44 -1.93
CA ARG A 36 -8.43 10.30 -1.76
C ARG A 36 -8.79 10.92 -3.13
N LYS A 37 -9.81 10.34 -3.76
CA LYS A 37 -10.26 10.83 -5.06
C LYS A 37 -10.84 12.25 -4.97
N ASP A 38 -11.56 12.56 -3.91
CA ASP A 38 -12.10 13.89 -3.65
C ASP A 38 -11.00 14.97 -3.56
N TRP A 39 -9.86 14.66 -2.92
CA TRP A 39 -8.71 15.54 -2.90
C TRP A 39 -8.06 15.71 -4.28
N ALA A 40 -7.94 14.62 -5.03
CA ALA A 40 -7.45 14.68 -6.40
C ALA A 40 -8.37 15.54 -7.28
N ASP A 41 -9.68 15.36 -7.17
CA ASP A 41 -10.67 16.14 -7.91
C ASP A 41 -10.59 17.65 -7.55
N ASN A 42 -10.44 18.01 -6.27
CA ASN A 42 -10.28 19.38 -5.81
C ASN A 42 -9.04 20.07 -6.40
N LEU A 43 -7.95 19.30 -6.55
CA LEU A 43 -6.68 19.80 -7.11
C LEU A 43 -6.57 19.62 -8.63
N GLY A 44 -7.59 19.03 -9.29
CA GLY A 44 -7.58 18.76 -10.73
C GLY A 44 -6.55 17.71 -11.16
N LEU A 45 -6.25 16.75 -10.30
CA LEU A 45 -5.28 15.67 -10.54
C LEU A 45 -5.98 14.42 -11.09
N GLU A 46 -5.38 13.80 -12.09
CA GLU A 46 -5.80 12.50 -12.61
C GLU A 46 -5.23 11.34 -11.77
N ALA A 47 -5.77 10.13 -11.97
CA ALA A 47 -5.23 8.93 -11.33
C ALA A 47 -3.76 8.72 -11.74
N PRO A 48 -2.85 8.41 -10.82
CA PRO A 48 -1.43 8.28 -11.13
C PRO A 48 -1.17 7.00 -11.94
N GLU A 49 -0.41 7.12 -13.03
CA GLU A 49 -0.01 6.02 -13.91
C GLU A 49 1.49 5.69 -13.77
N THR A 50 2.28 6.64 -13.28
CA THR A 50 3.73 6.51 -13.11
C THR A 50 4.17 6.79 -11.68
N ILE A 51 5.41 6.43 -11.33
CA ILE A 51 6.01 6.77 -10.01
C ILE A 51 6.09 8.28 -9.83
N GLU A 52 6.35 9.01 -10.91
CA GLU A 52 6.40 10.48 -10.89
C GLU A 52 5.02 11.08 -10.63
N ASP A 53 3.95 10.51 -11.21
CA ASP A 53 2.58 10.97 -10.92
C ASP A 53 2.21 10.70 -9.46
N VAL A 54 2.61 9.54 -8.90
CA VAL A 54 2.44 9.27 -7.47
C VAL A 54 3.17 10.31 -6.64
N TYR A 55 4.43 10.63 -6.96
CA TYR A 55 5.20 11.62 -6.25
C TYR A 55 4.53 13.01 -6.31
N ASN A 56 4.11 13.45 -7.50
CA ASN A 56 3.45 14.75 -7.69
C ASN A 56 2.14 14.83 -6.90
N MET A 57 1.35 13.75 -6.89
CA MET A 57 0.12 13.69 -6.12
C MET A 57 0.38 13.70 -4.61
N LEU A 58 1.41 13.00 -4.12
CA LEU A 58 1.82 13.04 -2.71
C LEU A 58 2.24 14.47 -2.30
N HIS A 59 2.98 15.16 -3.18
CA HIS A 59 3.41 16.53 -2.95
C HIS A 59 2.21 17.48 -2.86
N ALA A 60 1.30 17.39 -3.83
CA ALA A 60 0.09 18.21 -3.85
C ALA A 60 -0.81 17.95 -2.63
N PHE A 61 -0.97 16.68 -2.23
CA PHE A 61 -1.72 16.32 -1.01
C PHE A 61 -1.07 16.80 0.29
N THR A 62 0.21 17.16 0.25
CA THR A 62 0.92 17.67 1.43
C THR A 62 0.89 19.19 1.49
N TYR A 63 0.98 19.88 0.33
CA TYR A 63 1.31 21.30 0.30
C TYR A 63 0.27 22.20 -0.37
N ASP A 64 -0.72 21.63 -1.09
CA ASP A 64 -1.67 22.41 -1.90
C ASP A 64 -3.08 22.43 -1.30
N ASP A 65 -3.21 22.27 0.03
CA ASP A 65 -4.50 22.34 0.76
C ASP A 65 -5.61 21.49 0.08
N PRO A 66 -5.44 20.15 0.01
CA PRO A 66 -6.31 19.29 -0.79
C PRO A 66 -7.76 19.21 -0.26
N ASP A 67 -7.98 19.49 1.02
CA ASP A 67 -9.31 19.50 1.66
C ASP A 67 -9.94 20.90 1.71
N GLY A 68 -9.21 21.93 1.29
CA GLY A 68 -9.70 23.32 1.15
C GLY A 68 -10.00 24.00 2.47
N ASN A 69 -9.36 23.57 3.58
CA ASN A 69 -9.61 24.12 4.91
C ASN A 69 -8.72 25.32 5.26
N GLY A 70 -7.74 25.65 4.41
CA GLY A 70 -6.79 26.75 4.59
C GLY A 70 -5.71 26.49 5.63
N GLN A 71 -5.42 25.23 5.98
CA GLN A 71 -4.43 24.83 6.97
C GLN A 71 -3.43 23.82 6.38
N ASP A 72 -2.17 23.91 6.81
CA ASP A 72 -1.11 22.95 6.45
C ASP A 72 -1.14 21.75 7.43
N ASP A 73 -2.22 20.96 7.42
CA ASP A 73 -2.42 19.88 8.39
C ASP A 73 -2.55 18.49 7.74
N THR A 74 -2.41 18.42 6.43
CA THR A 74 -2.46 17.19 5.63
C THR A 74 -1.06 16.69 5.24
N TYR A 75 -0.97 15.42 4.78
CA TYR A 75 0.25 14.84 4.23
C TYR A 75 -0.06 13.74 3.20
N GLY A 76 0.93 13.43 2.35
CA GLY A 76 0.73 12.56 1.20
C GLY A 76 0.48 11.10 1.57
N LEU A 77 1.49 10.38 2.08
CA LEU A 77 1.46 8.93 2.24
C LEU A 77 1.40 8.50 3.71
N ALA A 78 0.34 7.81 4.07
CA ALA A 78 0.19 7.20 5.39
C ALA A 78 0.98 5.89 5.50
N LEU A 79 1.96 5.87 6.38
CA LEU A 79 2.74 4.70 6.76
C LEU A 79 2.64 4.41 8.26
N SER A 80 3.08 3.23 8.64
CA SER A 80 3.17 2.76 10.03
C SER A 80 4.43 1.92 10.23
N LYS A 81 4.64 1.38 11.42
CA LYS A 81 5.76 0.47 11.74
C LYS A 81 5.79 -0.82 10.89
N SER A 82 4.76 -1.10 10.09
CA SER A 82 4.73 -2.25 9.18
C SER A 82 5.61 -2.01 7.96
N THR A 83 6.44 -2.99 7.59
CA THR A 83 7.25 -2.97 6.38
C THR A 83 6.48 -3.40 5.13
N ALA A 84 5.28 -3.95 5.26
CA ALA A 84 4.48 -4.47 4.13
C ALA A 84 4.27 -3.47 2.98
N PRO A 85 4.13 -2.15 3.19
CA PRO A 85 4.09 -1.19 2.08
C PRO A 85 5.36 -1.16 1.24
N ILE A 86 6.54 -1.39 1.85
CA ILE A 86 7.83 -1.41 1.13
C ILE A 86 7.87 -2.61 0.18
N ASP A 87 7.36 -3.78 0.61
CA ASP A 87 7.30 -4.99 -0.21
C ASP A 87 6.44 -4.79 -1.49
N ILE A 88 5.53 -3.81 -1.48
CA ILE A 88 4.71 -3.44 -2.62
C ILE A 88 5.43 -2.36 -3.46
N ILE A 89 5.87 -1.28 -2.82
CA ILE A 89 6.47 -0.11 -3.48
C ILE A 89 7.73 -0.50 -4.26
N GLN A 90 8.58 -1.38 -3.73
CA GLN A 90 9.78 -1.84 -4.41
C GLN A 90 9.49 -2.47 -5.78
N THR A 91 8.34 -3.14 -5.92
CA THR A 91 7.95 -3.76 -7.20
C THR A 91 7.63 -2.72 -8.29
N TRP A 92 7.29 -1.48 -7.93
CA TRP A 92 7.08 -0.38 -8.87
C TRP A 92 8.39 0.03 -9.57
N PHE A 93 9.52 -0.19 -8.90
CA PHE A 93 10.86 0.05 -9.41
C PHE A 93 11.43 -1.17 -10.17
N GLY A 94 10.70 -2.28 -10.22
CA GLY A 94 11.13 -3.51 -10.88
C GLY A 94 11.84 -4.50 -9.96
N ALA A 95 11.95 -4.24 -8.65
CA ALA A 95 12.49 -5.20 -7.71
C ALA A 95 11.63 -6.48 -7.67
N PRO A 96 12.23 -7.66 -7.54
CA PRO A 96 11.47 -8.91 -7.42
C PRO A 96 10.70 -8.96 -6.10
N ASN A 97 9.61 -9.73 -6.07
CA ASN A 97 8.86 -9.96 -4.85
C ASN A 97 9.51 -11.12 -4.06
N GLY A 98 10.38 -10.77 -3.12
CA GLY A 98 11.15 -11.70 -2.28
C GLY A 98 12.42 -12.19 -2.95
N TRP A 99 12.34 -12.95 -4.03
CA TRP A 99 13.46 -13.53 -4.75
C TRP A 99 13.32 -13.30 -6.25
N GLY A 100 14.42 -12.91 -6.90
CA GLY A 100 14.58 -12.83 -8.34
C GLY A 100 15.64 -13.79 -8.85
N GLU A 101 15.83 -13.79 -10.17
CA GLU A 101 16.92 -14.50 -10.85
C GLU A 101 17.78 -13.50 -11.60
N LYS A 102 19.10 -13.55 -11.39
CA LYS A 102 20.10 -12.79 -12.13
C LYS A 102 21.26 -13.73 -12.51
N ASP A 103 21.55 -13.82 -13.80
CA ASP A 103 22.62 -14.67 -14.34
C ASP A 103 22.51 -16.16 -13.90
N GLY A 104 21.28 -16.71 -13.86
CA GLY A 104 21.02 -18.10 -13.46
C GLY A 104 21.15 -18.36 -11.96
N LYS A 105 21.22 -17.31 -11.13
CA LYS A 105 21.31 -17.40 -9.66
C LYS A 105 20.14 -16.71 -9.00
N LEU A 106 19.65 -17.30 -7.90
CA LEU A 106 18.66 -16.65 -7.06
C LEU A 106 19.30 -15.48 -6.30
N VAL A 107 18.65 -14.32 -6.39
CA VAL A 107 19.05 -13.09 -5.70
C VAL A 107 17.86 -12.62 -4.85
N PRO A 108 18.05 -12.38 -3.54
CA PRO A 108 17.01 -11.81 -2.71
C PRO A 108 16.76 -10.34 -3.10
N GLU A 109 15.51 -9.88 -2.99
CA GLU A 109 15.08 -8.53 -3.37
C GLU A 109 15.99 -7.41 -2.85
N HIS A 110 16.38 -7.48 -1.58
CA HIS A 110 17.20 -6.45 -0.91
C HIS A 110 18.65 -6.35 -1.41
N GLN A 111 19.07 -7.23 -2.32
CA GLN A 111 20.38 -7.18 -2.98
C GLN A 111 20.31 -6.67 -4.42
N THR A 112 19.15 -6.16 -4.84
CA THR A 112 18.95 -5.59 -6.18
C THR A 112 19.10 -4.08 -6.18
N GLU A 113 19.48 -3.51 -7.32
CA GLU A 113 19.60 -2.05 -7.51
C GLU A 113 18.23 -1.39 -7.43
N GLU A 114 17.21 -2.04 -7.98
CA GLU A 114 15.82 -1.61 -7.99
C GLU A 114 15.25 -1.46 -6.57
N TYR A 115 15.62 -2.36 -5.67
CA TYR A 115 15.27 -2.23 -4.24
C TYR A 115 15.92 -0.99 -3.60
N LEU A 116 17.19 -0.76 -3.90
CA LEU A 116 17.91 0.42 -3.41
C LEU A 116 17.29 1.72 -3.96
N GLU A 117 16.87 1.73 -5.23
CA GLU A 117 16.15 2.87 -5.83
C GLU A 117 14.84 3.14 -5.10
N ALA A 118 14.05 2.12 -4.81
CA ALA A 118 12.82 2.25 -4.04
C ALA A 118 13.07 2.83 -2.62
N LEU A 119 14.12 2.36 -1.92
CA LEU A 119 14.49 2.90 -0.61
C LEU A 119 14.94 4.36 -0.69
N ASN A 120 15.70 4.74 -1.73
CA ASN A 120 16.11 6.13 -1.93
C ASN A 120 14.92 7.04 -2.22
N TRP A 121 13.96 6.56 -3.00
CA TRP A 121 12.70 7.28 -3.24
C TRP A 121 11.90 7.45 -1.94
N MET A 122 11.74 6.40 -1.15
CA MET A 122 11.07 6.47 0.16
C MET A 122 11.76 7.45 1.11
N ARG A 123 13.11 7.45 1.12
CA ARG A 123 13.89 8.43 1.89
C ARG A 123 13.61 9.86 1.46
N LYS A 124 13.57 10.12 0.14
CA LYS A 124 13.20 11.42 -0.42
C LYS A 124 11.84 11.87 0.09
N LEU A 125 10.83 11.00 0.06
CA LEU A 125 9.49 11.33 0.58
C LEU A 125 9.52 11.72 2.07
N CYS A 126 10.34 11.03 2.88
CA CYS A 126 10.50 11.36 4.30
C CYS A 126 11.23 12.70 4.52
N GLU A 127 12.28 12.98 3.74
CA GLU A 127 13.05 14.22 3.82
C GLU A 127 12.19 15.43 3.44
N GLU A 128 11.33 15.27 2.46
CA GLU A 128 10.41 16.29 1.96
C GLU A 128 9.09 16.38 2.76
N GLY A 129 8.91 15.58 3.82
CA GLY A 129 7.72 15.66 4.68
C GLY A 129 6.45 15.03 4.10
N LEU A 130 6.53 14.36 2.96
CA LEU A 130 5.39 13.69 2.31
C LEU A 130 4.95 12.44 3.08
N ILE A 131 5.79 11.96 3.99
CA ILE A 131 5.55 10.90 4.97
C ILE A 131 5.90 11.46 6.35
N LYS A 132 5.07 11.19 7.35
CA LYS A 132 5.38 11.61 8.73
C LYS A 132 6.61 10.88 9.26
N LYS A 133 7.56 11.62 9.84
CA LYS A 133 8.85 11.10 10.35
C LYS A 133 8.70 10.10 11.49
N ASP A 134 7.58 10.11 12.21
CA ASP A 134 7.28 9.20 13.31
C ASP A 134 6.65 7.86 12.85
N PHE A 135 6.48 7.63 11.55
CA PHE A 135 5.84 6.42 11.02
C PHE A 135 6.42 5.11 11.57
N PRO A 136 7.74 4.98 11.86
CA PRO A 136 8.29 3.72 12.37
C PRO A 136 7.79 3.33 13.77
N THR A 137 7.22 4.28 14.50
CA THR A 137 6.67 4.07 15.86
C THR A 137 5.14 4.00 15.87
N ARG A 138 4.48 4.31 14.76
CA ARG A 138 3.02 4.37 14.66
C ARG A 138 2.41 2.99 14.51
N ASP A 139 1.29 2.76 15.16
CA ASP A 139 0.55 1.50 15.04
C ASP A 139 -0.02 1.29 13.63
N ILE A 140 -0.19 0.00 13.24
CA ILE A 140 -0.61 -0.37 11.88
C ILE A 140 -1.98 0.23 11.52
N ALA A 141 -2.90 0.33 12.48
CA ALA A 141 -4.22 0.89 12.25
C ALA A 141 -4.21 2.38 11.90
N THR A 142 -3.20 3.14 12.35
CA THR A 142 -3.16 4.60 12.20
C THR A 142 -3.16 5.07 10.74
N LYS A 143 -2.63 4.29 9.80
CA LYS A 143 -2.63 4.67 8.39
C LYS A 143 -4.04 4.76 7.78
N SER A 144 -4.93 3.82 8.11
CA SER A 144 -6.32 3.91 7.65
C SER A 144 -7.11 4.97 8.44
N ASP A 145 -6.78 5.18 9.71
CA ASP A 145 -7.42 6.21 10.52
C ASP A 145 -7.02 7.62 10.05
N ASP A 146 -5.78 7.82 9.60
CA ASP A 146 -5.36 9.11 9.03
C ASP A 146 -6.10 9.44 7.72
N LEU A 147 -6.39 8.45 6.86
CA LEU A 147 -7.24 8.68 5.70
C LEU A 147 -8.68 9.03 6.10
N LYS A 148 -9.27 8.28 7.04
CA LYS A 148 -10.63 8.51 7.54
C LYS A 148 -10.78 9.87 8.23
N THR A 149 -9.75 10.32 8.93
CA THR A 149 -9.75 11.61 9.64
C THR A 149 -9.20 12.75 8.80
N GLN A 150 -9.07 12.57 7.49
CA GLN A 150 -8.67 13.58 6.51
C GLN A 150 -7.28 14.18 6.78
N LYS A 151 -6.36 13.38 7.32
CA LYS A 151 -4.97 13.79 7.56
C LYS A 151 -4.01 13.32 6.50
N ALA A 152 -4.34 12.22 5.82
CA ALA A 152 -3.49 11.64 4.78
C ALA A 152 -4.27 11.39 3.50
N GLY A 153 -3.60 11.58 2.36
CA GLY A 153 -4.20 11.42 1.04
C GLY A 153 -4.07 10.03 0.44
N MET A 154 -3.03 9.27 0.81
CA MET A 154 -2.75 7.96 0.22
C MET A 154 -2.32 6.91 1.24
N MET A 155 -2.55 5.65 0.89
CA MET A 155 -1.94 4.49 1.55
C MET A 155 -1.67 3.37 0.55
N VAL A 156 -0.66 2.54 0.86
CA VAL A 156 -0.35 1.30 0.12
C VAL A 156 -0.67 0.12 1.03
N ASP A 157 -1.64 -0.70 0.63
CA ASP A 157 -2.10 -1.87 1.37
C ASP A 157 -2.96 -2.77 0.50
N ALA A 158 -3.62 -3.74 1.12
CA ALA A 158 -4.65 -4.54 0.49
C ALA A 158 -5.87 -3.67 0.09
N LEU A 159 -6.43 -3.93 -1.09
CA LEU A 159 -7.59 -3.18 -1.62
C LEU A 159 -8.82 -3.24 -0.72
N ASP A 160 -8.98 -4.31 0.09
CA ASP A 160 -10.07 -4.40 1.07
C ASP A 160 -9.89 -3.41 2.24
N ASP A 161 -8.66 -3.01 2.56
CA ASP A 161 -8.40 -1.94 3.53
C ASP A 161 -8.76 -0.57 2.96
N GLY A 162 -8.47 -0.33 1.66
CA GLY A 162 -8.94 0.85 0.94
C GLY A 162 -10.47 0.96 0.92
N ARG A 163 -11.14 -0.16 0.64
CA ARG A 163 -12.61 -0.21 0.69
C ARG A 163 -13.17 0.14 2.07
N ARG A 164 -12.56 -0.35 3.15
CA ARG A 164 -12.98 0.00 4.53
C ARG A 164 -12.81 1.49 4.85
N VAL A 165 -11.86 2.16 4.21
CA VAL A 165 -11.75 3.62 4.28
C VAL A 165 -12.90 4.25 3.51
N GLN A 166 -13.19 3.78 2.30
CA GLN A 166 -14.30 4.27 1.48
C GLN A 166 -15.66 4.08 2.17
N ASP A 167 -15.91 2.90 2.78
CA ASP A 167 -17.17 2.59 3.49
C ASP A 167 -17.37 3.47 4.75
N TYR A 168 -16.35 4.24 5.18
CA TYR A 168 -16.44 5.15 6.31
C TYR A 168 -17.07 6.51 5.94
N PHE A 169 -16.93 6.94 4.68
CA PHE A 169 -17.51 8.17 4.16
C PHE A 169 -18.86 7.91 3.49
#